data_3a72c5dcf25b3b27038f34016c781a97
#
_entry.id   3a72c5dcf25b3b27038f34016c781a97
#
_cell.length_a   1.000
_cell.length_b   1.000
_cell.length_c   1.000
_cell.angle_alpha   90.00
_cell.angle_beta   90.00
_cell.angle_gamma   90.00
#
_symmetry.space_group_name_H-M   'P 1'
#
loop_
_entity.id
_entity.type
_entity.pdbx_description
1 polymer ?
#
loop_
_entity_poly.entity_id
_entity_poly.type
_entity_poly.pdbx_seq_one_letter_code
_entity_poly.pdbx_strand_id
1 'polypeptide(L)'
;EGDRATVRSGRSRFTLATLPAVDFPKIEGGETDVVVSVAQADLRMLIDGVGFAMAQQDVRYFLNGMLFEVTEDHLRTVATDGHRLALSTKGCSLESPIAERRQAIVPRKAVLELGRLLDEEDEDIRIQLGTNHLRVSKGAYTLTTKLVDGQFPDYDKVVPKDASRTLVGDRDT
;
A
#
# COMPACT_ATOMS: atom_id res chain seq x y z
N GLU A 1 -23.44 -25.02 -18.34
CA GLU A 1 -24.81 -25.05 -17.89
C GLU A 1 -24.82 -25.43 -16.41
N GLY A 2 -25.58 -24.75 -15.59
CA GLY A 2 -25.62 -24.91 -14.14
C GLY A 2 -24.32 -24.52 -13.43
N ASP A 3 -24.00 -25.17 -12.33
CA ASP A 3 -22.89 -24.85 -11.42
C ASP A 3 -21.54 -25.44 -11.85
N ARG A 4 -21.32 -25.63 -13.16
CA ARG A 4 -20.08 -26.24 -13.68
C ARG A 4 -19.50 -25.53 -14.87
N ALA A 5 -18.18 -25.34 -14.86
CA ALA A 5 -17.38 -24.86 -15.98
C ALA A 5 -16.51 -26.00 -16.56
N THR A 6 -16.41 -26.06 -17.87
CA THR A 6 -15.48 -26.99 -18.55
C THR A 6 -14.33 -26.20 -19.14
N VAL A 7 -13.11 -26.49 -18.69
CA VAL A 7 -11.87 -25.90 -19.21
C VAL A 7 -11.20 -26.95 -20.11
N ARG A 8 -10.80 -26.56 -21.31
CA ARG A 8 -10.08 -27.41 -22.26
C ARG A 8 -8.77 -26.74 -22.66
N SER A 9 -7.69 -27.52 -22.62
CA SER A 9 -6.38 -27.11 -23.10
C SER A 9 -5.70 -28.29 -23.79
N GLY A 10 -5.51 -28.22 -25.08
CA GLY A 10 -5.03 -29.33 -25.90
C GLY A 10 -5.93 -30.56 -25.76
N ARG A 11 -5.38 -31.71 -25.30
CA ARG A 11 -6.08 -32.96 -25.06
C ARG A 11 -6.73 -33.04 -23.67
N SER A 12 -6.42 -32.11 -22.80
CA SER A 12 -6.93 -32.13 -21.42
C SER A 12 -8.30 -31.47 -21.33
N ARG A 13 -9.17 -32.05 -20.50
CA ARG A 13 -10.50 -31.53 -20.21
C ARG A 13 -10.74 -31.61 -18.70
N PHE A 14 -11.08 -30.48 -18.10
CA PHE A 14 -11.41 -30.39 -16.68
C PHE A 14 -12.85 -29.91 -16.53
N THR A 15 -13.57 -30.52 -15.61
CA THR A 15 -14.90 -30.03 -15.21
C THR A 15 -14.82 -29.58 -13.76
N LEU A 16 -15.04 -28.30 -13.53
CA LEU A 16 -14.93 -27.64 -12.23
C LEU A 16 -16.32 -27.23 -11.76
N ALA A 17 -16.56 -27.35 -10.45
CA ALA A 17 -17.71 -26.69 -9.84
C ALA A 17 -17.48 -25.18 -9.82
N THR A 18 -18.56 -24.42 -10.02
CA THR A 18 -18.54 -22.97 -10.01
C THR A 18 -19.47 -22.42 -8.94
N LEU A 19 -19.19 -21.24 -8.46
CA LEU A 19 -20.13 -20.46 -7.66
C LEU A 19 -20.82 -19.43 -8.54
N PRO A 20 -22.03 -18.98 -8.20
CA PRO A 20 -22.72 -17.92 -8.92
C PRO A 20 -21.88 -16.65 -8.92
N ALA A 21 -21.80 -15.96 -10.05
CA ALA A 21 -21.02 -14.71 -10.14
C ALA A 21 -21.55 -13.61 -9.21
N VAL A 22 -22.82 -13.69 -8.81
CA VAL A 22 -23.43 -12.75 -7.86
C VAL A 22 -22.83 -12.87 -6.45
N ASP A 23 -22.32 -14.06 -6.10
CA ASP A 23 -21.70 -14.34 -4.79
C ASP A 23 -20.23 -13.87 -4.74
N PHE A 24 -19.67 -13.41 -5.86
CA PHE A 24 -18.31 -12.89 -5.87
C PHE A 24 -18.26 -11.56 -5.08
N PRO A 25 -17.39 -11.46 -4.06
CA PRO A 25 -17.30 -10.25 -3.23
C PRO A 25 -16.99 -9.04 -4.09
N LYS A 26 -17.86 -8.03 -4.05
CA LYS A 26 -17.59 -6.73 -4.66
C LYS A 26 -17.10 -5.80 -3.55
N ILE A 27 -15.91 -5.25 -3.73
CA ILE A 27 -15.47 -4.14 -2.91
C ILE A 27 -16.07 -2.89 -3.56
N GLU A 28 -17.19 -2.42 -3.03
CA GLU A 28 -17.75 -1.14 -3.45
C GLU A 28 -16.75 -0.06 -3.03
N GLY A 29 -16.34 0.76 -4.00
CA GLY A 29 -15.49 1.92 -3.71
C GLY A 29 -16.26 2.88 -2.83
N GLY A 30 -15.82 3.07 -1.60
CA GLY A 30 -16.30 4.16 -0.74
C GLY A 30 -15.97 5.52 -1.32
N GLU A 31 -16.44 6.57 -0.67
CA GLU A 31 -16.06 7.94 -1.04
C GLU A 31 -14.53 8.07 -1.02
N THR A 32 -13.99 8.69 -2.06
CA THR A 32 -12.56 8.98 -2.19
C THR A 32 -12.32 10.36 -1.62
N ASP A 33 -11.51 10.43 -0.57
CA ASP A 33 -11.20 11.71 0.09
C ASP A 33 -10.01 12.42 -0.57
N VAL A 34 -9.00 11.64 -0.98
CA VAL A 34 -7.74 12.17 -1.54
C VAL A 34 -7.32 11.35 -2.75
N VAL A 35 -6.89 12.04 -3.79
CA VAL A 35 -6.30 11.41 -4.98
C VAL A 35 -4.89 11.94 -5.19
N VAL A 36 -3.95 11.01 -5.23
CA VAL A 36 -2.51 11.26 -5.36
C VAL A 36 -2.03 10.67 -6.69
N SER A 37 -1.25 11.44 -7.43
CA SER A 37 -0.45 10.95 -8.56
C SER A 37 1.02 10.89 -8.13
N VAL A 38 1.68 9.78 -8.38
CA VAL A 38 3.08 9.54 -8.05
C VAL A 38 3.70 8.63 -9.10
N ALA A 39 4.97 8.87 -9.43
CA ALA A 39 5.71 7.98 -10.32
C ALA A 39 5.78 6.56 -9.73
N GLN A 40 5.57 5.56 -10.58
CA GLN A 40 5.56 4.16 -10.17
C GLN A 40 6.85 3.75 -9.45
N ALA A 41 8.01 4.15 -10.01
CA ALA A 41 9.31 3.89 -9.41
C ALA A 41 9.44 4.50 -8.01
N ASP A 42 8.87 5.70 -7.78
CA ASP A 42 8.88 6.36 -6.48
C ASP A 42 8.02 5.62 -5.46
N LEU A 43 6.82 5.16 -5.85
CA LEU A 43 5.98 4.34 -4.96
C LEU A 43 6.66 3.01 -4.63
N ARG A 44 7.30 2.38 -5.61
CA ARG A 44 8.07 1.15 -5.38
C ARG A 44 9.20 1.38 -4.37
N MET A 45 9.98 2.46 -4.55
CA MET A 45 11.03 2.85 -3.60
C MET A 45 10.48 3.09 -2.19
N LEU A 46 9.34 3.77 -2.06
CA LEU A 46 8.66 3.99 -0.79
C LEU A 46 8.29 2.69 -0.09
N ILE A 47 7.78 1.71 -0.85
CA ILE A 47 7.36 0.41 -0.33
C ILE A 47 8.57 -0.47 0.04
N ASP A 48 9.54 -0.60 -0.85
CA ASP A 48 10.69 -1.48 -0.67
C ASP A 48 11.61 -0.98 0.45
N GLY A 49 11.76 0.35 0.55
CA GLY A 49 12.59 0.98 1.58
C GLY A 49 12.03 0.87 2.99
N VAL A 50 10.75 0.53 3.15
CA VAL A 50 10.05 0.55 4.45
C VAL A 50 9.46 -0.81 4.81
N GLY A 51 9.11 -1.62 3.81
CA GLY A 51 8.34 -2.85 3.97
C GLY A 51 8.93 -3.88 4.93
N PHE A 52 10.26 -3.91 5.06
CA PHE A 52 10.96 -4.83 5.97
C PHE A 52 10.68 -4.56 7.46
N ALA A 53 10.25 -3.36 7.80
CA ALA A 53 9.96 -2.95 9.18
C ALA A 53 8.51 -3.23 9.62
N MET A 54 7.61 -3.66 8.71
CA MET A 54 6.25 -4.06 9.09
C MET A 54 6.27 -5.27 10.00
N ALA A 55 5.44 -5.27 11.05
CA ALA A 55 5.22 -6.43 11.89
C ALA A 55 4.57 -7.59 11.10
N GLN A 56 4.71 -8.81 11.64
CA GLN A 56 4.06 -10.02 11.15
C GLN A 56 3.30 -10.68 12.30
N GLN A 57 1.97 -10.74 12.18
CA GLN A 57 1.11 -11.39 13.17
C GLN A 57 1.27 -10.83 14.61
N ASP A 58 1.55 -9.52 14.72
CA ASP A 58 1.57 -8.84 16.01
C ASP A 58 0.12 -8.66 16.52
N VAL A 59 -0.09 -8.79 17.83
CA VAL A 59 -1.39 -8.54 18.48
C VAL A 59 -1.83 -7.09 18.31
N ARG A 60 -0.89 -6.17 18.17
CA ARG A 60 -1.10 -4.78 17.76
C ARG A 60 -1.32 -4.74 16.25
N TYR A 61 -2.52 -5.13 15.83
CA TYR A 61 -2.86 -5.34 14.40
C TYR A 61 -2.56 -4.13 13.50
N PHE A 62 -2.56 -2.91 14.03
CA PHE A 62 -2.20 -1.69 13.30
C PHE A 62 -0.71 -1.63 12.91
N LEU A 63 0.16 -2.49 13.48
CA LEU A 63 1.56 -2.64 13.06
C LEU A 63 1.73 -3.67 11.94
N ASN A 64 0.72 -4.50 11.66
CA ASN A 64 0.74 -5.48 10.57
C ASN A 64 0.43 -4.84 9.20
N GLY A 65 0.86 -3.61 9.02
CA GLY A 65 0.66 -2.83 7.81
C GLY A 65 1.67 -1.70 7.71
N MET A 66 1.52 -0.92 6.67
CA MET A 66 2.33 0.26 6.38
C MET A 66 1.45 1.50 6.46
N LEU A 67 1.88 2.49 7.20
CA LEU A 67 1.25 3.80 7.18
C LEU A 67 1.56 4.48 5.85
N PHE A 68 0.53 4.93 5.16
CA PHE A 68 0.60 5.89 4.07
C PHE A 68 0.13 7.23 4.60
N GLU A 69 0.99 8.21 4.55
CA GLU A 69 0.70 9.59 4.96
C GLU A 69 0.80 10.50 3.74
N VAL A 70 -0.27 11.22 3.48
CA VAL A 70 -0.36 12.18 2.36
C VAL A 70 -0.44 13.58 2.94
N THR A 71 0.41 14.45 2.47
CA THR A 71 0.38 15.89 2.70
C THR A 71 0.19 16.61 1.36
N GLU A 72 0.19 17.93 1.38
CA GLU A 72 0.00 18.75 0.17
C GLU A 72 1.12 18.52 -0.87
N ASP A 73 2.33 18.19 -0.43
CA ASP A 73 3.54 18.13 -1.26
C ASP A 73 4.23 16.76 -1.29
N HIS A 74 3.84 15.83 -0.42
CA HIS A 74 4.51 14.53 -0.37
C HIS A 74 3.63 13.36 0.05
N LEU A 75 4.02 12.18 -0.43
CA LEU A 75 3.62 10.88 0.07
C LEU A 75 4.75 10.31 0.92
N ARG A 76 4.42 9.90 2.13
CA ARG A 76 5.33 9.23 3.07
C ARG A 76 4.81 7.86 3.40
N THR A 77 5.72 6.90 3.50
CA THR A 77 5.42 5.57 4.05
C THR A 77 6.20 5.37 5.34
N VAL A 78 5.56 4.74 6.33
CA VAL A 78 6.18 4.40 7.61
C VAL A 78 5.77 3.00 8.02
N ALA A 79 6.71 2.23 8.54
CA ALA A 79 6.44 0.94 9.17
C ALA A 79 7.29 0.75 10.44
N THR A 80 6.74 0.03 11.39
CA THR A 80 7.42 -0.37 12.62
C THR A 80 6.84 -1.67 13.16
N ASP A 81 7.66 -2.46 13.81
CA ASP A 81 7.27 -3.63 14.61
C ASP A 81 7.43 -3.38 16.13
N GLY A 82 7.76 -2.14 16.50
CA GLY A 82 8.02 -1.74 17.89
C GLY A 82 9.48 -1.88 18.31
N HIS A 83 10.35 -2.51 17.49
CA HIS A 83 11.80 -2.65 17.73
C HIS A 83 12.63 -1.85 16.74
N ARG A 84 12.14 -1.69 15.53
CA ARG A 84 12.71 -0.89 14.46
C ARG A 84 11.63 -0.08 13.78
N LEU A 85 12.04 1.01 13.18
CA LEU A 85 11.18 1.90 12.41
C LEU A 85 11.89 2.28 11.12
N ALA A 86 11.15 2.25 10.03
CA ALA A 86 11.61 2.76 8.74
C ALA A 86 10.59 3.77 8.22
N LEU A 87 11.08 4.83 7.61
CA LEU A 87 10.26 5.82 6.92
C LEU A 87 10.93 6.25 5.61
N SER A 88 10.12 6.53 4.60
CA SER A 88 10.56 7.06 3.32
C SER A 88 9.58 8.12 2.83
N THR A 89 10.05 9.13 2.11
CA THR A 89 9.24 10.26 1.65
C THR A 89 9.60 10.61 0.22
N LYS A 90 8.58 10.84 -0.60
CA LYS A 90 8.70 11.32 -1.99
C LYS A 90 7.69 12.41 -2.28
N GLY A 91 8.07 13.33 -3.17
CA GLY A 91 7.12 14.31 -3.69
C GLY A 91 5.97 13.63 -4.43
N CYS A 92 4.79 14.20 -4.35
CA CYS A 92 3.62 13.73 -5.09
C CYS A 92 2.79 14.92 -5.57
N SER A 93 1.85 14.64 -6.47
CA SER A 93 0.88 15.61 -6.94
C SER A 93 -0.51 15.22 -6.47
N LEU A 94 -1.27 16.18 -5.98
CA LEU A 94 -2.67 16.00 -5.58
C LEU A 94 -3.60 16.49 -6.69
N GLU A 95 -4.68 15.75 -6.94
CA GLU A 95 -5.74 16.22 -7.86
C GLU A 95 -6.57 17.37 -7.24
N SER A 96 -6.63 17.43 -5.91
CA SER A 96 -7.29 18.51 -5.18
C SER A 96 -6.54 18.81 -3.88
N PRO A 97 -6.48 20.09 -3.45
CA PRO A 97 -5.85 20.45 -2.19
C PRO A 97 -6.51 19.74 -1.01
N ILE A 98 -5.71 19.40 -0.01
CA ILE A 98 -6.18 18.83 1.26
C ILE A 98 -5.94 19.82 2.39
N ALA A 99 -6.92 19.99 3.28
CA ALA A 99 -6.81 20.91 4.42
C ALA A 99 -5.86 20.39 5.52
N GLU A 100 -5.80 19.06 5.66
CA GLU A 100 -5.03 18.38 6.69
C GLU A 100 -4.36 17.14 6.12
N ARG A 101 -3.25 16.71 6.75
CA ARG A 101 -2.59 15.45 6.41
C ARG A 101 -3.56 14.27 6.54
N ARG A 102 -3.50 13.36 5.60
CA ARG A 102 -4.29 12.13 5.60
C ARG A 102 -3.40 10.95 5.89
N GLN A 103 -3.85 10.09 6.77
CA GLN A 103 -3.13 8.90 7.19
C GLN A 103 -4.00 7.67 7.01
N ALA A 104 -3.42 6.60 6.49
CA ALA A 104 -4.09 5.32 6.28
C ALA A 104 -3.12 4.17 6.51
N ILE A 105 -3.56 3.14 7.21
CA ILE A 105 -2.75 1.93 7.42
C ILE A 105 -3.16 0.91 6.35
N VAL A 106 -2.24 0.67 5.42
CA VAL A 106 -2.41 -0.31 4.34
C VAL A 106 -1.97 -1.69 4.84
N PRO A 107 -2.85 -2.72 4.78
CA PRO A 107 -2.51 -4.05 5.27
C PRO A 107 -1.26 -4.62 4.59
N ARG A 108 -0.42 -5.32 5.34
CA ARG A 108 0.80 -5.96 4.82
C ARG A 108 0.58 -6.74 3.53
N LYS A 109 -0.51 -7.53 3.45
CA LYS A 109 -0.81 -8.31 2.24
C LYS A 109 -0.99 -7.39 1.02
N ALA A 110 -1.71 -6.30 1.17
CA ALA A 110 -1.92 -5.35 0.08
C ALA A 110 -0.62 -4.65 -0.33
N VAL A 111 0.23 -4.29 0.63
CA VAL A 111 1.56 -3.71 0.37
C VAL A 111 2.42 -4.66 -0.46
N LEU A 112 2.45 -5.95 -0.09
CA LEU A 112 3.22 -6.96 -0.82
C LEU A 112 2.69 -7.20 -2.24
N GLU A 113 1.37 -7.23 -2.44
CA GLU A 113 0.78 -7.35 -3.77
C GLU A 113 1.01 -6.09 -4.61
N LEU A 114 0.92 -4.92 -3.99
CA LEU A 114 1.22 -3.67 -4.66
C LEU A 114 2.68 -3.63 -5.15
N GLY A 115 3.64 -4.03 -4.30
CA GLY A 115 5.05 -4.13 -4.70
C GLY A 115 5.31 -5.09 -5.87
N ARG A 116 4.46 -6.11 -6.06
CA ARG A 116 4.52 -7.02 -7.21
C ARG A 116 3.92 -6.44 -8.49
N LEU A 117 2.96 -5.53 -8.37
CA LEU A 117 2.32 -4.87 -9.51
C LEU A 117 3.16 -3.72 -10.07
N LEU A 118 4.04 -3.15 -9.24
CA LEU A 118 4.90 -2.05 -9.63
C LEU A 118 6.15 -2.58 -10.34
N ASP A 119 6.52 -1.94 -11.43
CA ASP A 119 7.78 -2.16 -12.15
C ASP A 119 8.65 -0.87 -12.12
N GLU A 120 9.66 -0.80 -12.96
CA GLU A 120 10.60 0.33 -13.00
C GLU A 120 10.25 1.34 -14.12
N GLU A 121 9.06 1.24 -14.70
CA GLU A 121 8.63 2.17 -15.75
C GLU A 121 8.30 3.54 -15.16
N ASP A 122 8.58 4.60 -15.92
CA ASP A 122 8.29 6.00 -15.56
C ASP A 122 6.82 6.36 -15.85
N GLU A 123 5.89 5.51 -15.46
CA GLU A 123 4.45 5.78 -15.59
C GLU A 123 3.90 6.28 -14.25
N ASP A 124 3.12 7.33 -14.29
CA ASP A 124 2.40 7.81 -13.13
C ASP A 124 1.26 6.86 -12.79
N ILE A 125 1.15 6.54 -11.53
CA ILE A 125 0.03 5.78 -10.98
C ILE A 125 -0.86 6.65 -10.13
N ARG A 126 -2.13 6.28 -10.10
CA ARG A 126 -3.16 7.00 -9.36
C ARG A 126 -3.51 6.23 -8.10
N ILE A 127 -3.33 6.89 -6.96
CA ILE A 127 -3.70 6.38 -5.65
C ILE A 127 -4.91 7.14 -5.15
N GLN A 128 -5.99 6.44 -4.87
CA GLN A 128 -7.22 6.97 -4.30
C GLN A 128 -7.33 6.50 -2.87
N LEU A 129 -7.28 7.44 -1.94
CA LEU A 129 -7.42 7.18 -0.51
C LEU A 129 -8.81 7.61 -0.06
N GLY A 130 -9.59 6.67 0.40
CA GLY A 130 -10.89 6.92 1.01
C GLY A 130 -10.86 6.70 2.52
N THR A 131 -12.00 6.80 3.15
CA THR A 131 -12.14 6.64 4.61
C THR A 131 -11.72 5.24 5.09
N ASN A 132 -12.04 4.19 4.34
CA ASN A 132 -11.81 2.80 4.75
C ASN A 132 -11.20 1.92 3.64
N HIS A 133 -10.86 2.51 2.50
CA HIS A 133 -10.28 1.80 1.36
C HIS A 133 -9.14 2.61 0.73
N LEU A 134 -8.17 1.86 0.19
CA LEU A 134 -7.18 2.37 -0.74
C LEU A 134 -7.41 1.70 -2.08
N ARG A 135 -7.37 2.48 -3.17
CA ARG A 135 -7.37 1.98 -4.54
C ARG A 135 -6.16 2.51 -5.28
N VAL A 136 -5.43 1.63 -5.94
CA VAL A 136 -4.29 1.98 -6.79
C VAL A 136 -4.58 1.50 -8.20
N SER A 137 -4.47 2.39 -9.17
CA SER A 137 -4.69 2.09 -10.58
C SER A 137 -3.41 2.28 -11.38
N LYS A 138 -3.07 1.26 -12.19
CA LYS A 138 -1.94 1.22 -13.12
C LYS A 138 -2.40 0.60 -14.43
N GLY A 139 -2.45 1.39 -15.51
CA GLY A 139 -2.94 0.90 -16.80
C GLY A 139 -4.30 0.21 -16.69
N ALA A 140 -4.36 -1.05 -17.07
CA ALA A 140 -5.57 -1.88 -16.98
C ALA A 140 -5.79 -2.54 -15.58
N TYR A 141 -4.85 -2.40 -14.66
CA TYR A 141 -4.92 -3.02 -13.34
C TYR A 141 -5.46 -2.05 -12.31
N THR A 142 -6.31 -2.57 -11.42
CA THR A 142 -6.78 -1.85 -10.25
C THR A 142 -6.70 -2.76 -9.03
N LEU A 143 -5.91 -2.35 -8.06
CA LEU A 143 -5.86 -2.99 -6.75
C LEU A 143 -6.71 -2.17 -5.79
N THR A 144 -7.66 -2.83 -5.11
CA THR A 144 -8.45 -2.20 -4.05
C THR A 144 -8.30 -3.01 -2.76
N THR A 145 -8.02 -2.34 -1.66
CA THR A 145 -7.90 -2.98 -0.34
C THR A 145 -8.64 -2.20 0.73
N LYS A 146 -9.19 -2.90 1.72
CA LYS A 146 -9.62 -2.27 2.96
C LYS A 146 -8.41 -1.79 3.74
N LEU A 147 -8.57 -0.67 4.43
CA LEU A 147 -7.58 -0.16 5.36
C LEU A 147 -7.68 -0.91 6.70
N VAL A 148 -6.60 -0.89 7.46
CA VAL A 148 -6.61 -1.38 8.84
C VAL A 148 -7.21 -0.31 9.73
N ASP A 149 -8.24 -0.67 10.49
CA ASP A 149 -8.82 0.19 11.50
C ASP A 149 -7.82 0.40 12.63
N GLY A 150 -7.73 1.63 13.14
CA GLY A 150 -6.86 1.95 14.26
C GLY A 150 -5.99 3.18 14.00
N GLN A 151 -5.21 3.52 15.00
CA GLN A 151 -4.29 4.65 14.95
C GLN A 151 -2.86 4.14 14.91
N PHE A 152 -2.09 4.57 13.90
CA PHE A 152 -0.66 4.28 13.84
C PHE A 152 0.06 5.05 14.96
N PRO A 153 1.11 4.48 15.58
CA PRO A 153 1.88 5.16 16.60
C PRO A 153 2.42 6.51 16.10
N ASP A 154 2.52 7.48 17.02
CA ASP A 154 3.13 8.78 16.72
C ASP A 154 4.65 8.60 16.55
N TYR A 155 5.04 8.28 15.32
CA TYR A 155 6.43 8.00 14.96
C TYR A 155 7.33 9.23 15.07
N ASP A 156 6.78 10.44 14.96
CA ASP A 156 7.54 11.69 15.11
C ASP A 156 8.16 11.85 16.50
N LYS A 157 7.57 11.21 17.51
CA LYS A 157 8.10 11.17 18.88
C LYS A 157 9.20 10.14 19.07
N VAL A 158 9.26 9.14 18.20
CA VAL A 158 10.21 8.02 18.31
C VAL A 158 11.48 8.29 17.52
N VAL A 159 11.37 9.04 16.41
CA VAL A 159 12.53 9.41 15.59
C VAL A 159 13.45 10.34 16.36
N PRO A 160 14.73 9.97 16.59
CA PRO A 160 15.69 10.84 17.29
C PRO A 160 15.93 12.13 16.52
N LYS A 161 15.75 13.28 17.17
CA LYS A 161 15.95 14.60 16.54
C LYS A 161 17.28 15.25 16.91
N ASP A 162 17.86 14.84 18.05
CA ASP A 162 19.04 15.48 18.66
C ASP A 162 20.21 14.49 18.74
N ALA A 163 20.79 14.11 17.61
CA ALA A 163 22.02 13.34 17.60
C ALA A 163 23.23 14.25 17.80
N SER A 164 23.91 14.15 18.95
CA SER A 164 25.12 14.95 19.25
C SER A 164 26.38 14.41 18.60
N ARG A 165 26.32 13.21 17.98
CA ARG A 165 27.46 12.56 17.30
C ARG A 165 27.02 12.01 15.96
N THR A 166 27.81 12.24 14.93
CA THR A 166 27.60 11.76 13.57
C THR A 166 28.70 10.78 13.19
N LEU A 167 28.33 9.62 12.68
CA LEU A 167 29.22 8.70 12.02
C LEU A 167 28.91 8.71 10.52
N VAL A 168 29.93 8.92 9.71
CA VAL A 168 29.83 8.81 8.24
C VAL A 168 30.55 7.54 7.82
N GLY A 169 29.84 6.64 7.10
CA GLY A 169 30.37 5.42 6.56
C GLY A 169 29.92 5.23 5.11
N ASP A 170 30.72 4.49 4.35
CA ASP A 170 30.32 4.05 3.02
C ASP A 170 29.37 2.85 3.16
N ARG A 171 28.26 2.87 2.42
CA ARG A 171 27.27 1.80 2.46
C ARG A 171 27.79 0.48 1.89
N ASP A 172 28.70 0.55 0.90
CA ASP A 172 29.15 -0.59 0.11
C ASP A 172 30.45 -1.20 0.64
N THR A 173 30.98 -0.71 1.78
CA THR A 173 32.10 -1.26 2.55
C THR A 173 31.60 -1.82 3.86
#